data_6a01e540e66dfc8471a8251f6a600ef1
#
_entry.id   6a01e540e66dfc8471a8251f6a600ef1
#
_cell.length_a   1.000
_cell.length_b   1.000
_cell.length_c   1.000
_cell.angle_alpha   90.00
_cell.angle_beta   90.00
_cell.angle_gamma   90.00
#
_symmetry.space_group_name_H-M   'P 1'
#
loop_
_entity.id
_entity.type
_entity.pdbx_description
1 polymer ?
#
loop_
_entity_poly.entity_id
_entity_poly.type
_entity_poly.pdbx_seq_one_letter_code
_entity_poly.pdbx_strand_id
1 'polypeptide(L)'
;MKSQIEDWVQSLLRDTGALLEGHFQLSSGRHSAGYVQCALLLQHPRLARQVGESLAEKLSHLSPESVLAPALGGLLIGHEVAAALDVPFRFTERVGEGMALRRGFDLDSGERVVVVEDVVTTGRSCLEAMSVAQERGARIIGAGSILDRTGGVNPFGVPYESLLALSVDTYPVETCPLCAAGDPVV
;
A
#
# COMPACT_ATOMS: atom_id res chain seq x y z
N MET A 1 -11.66 18.72 -6.68
CA MET A 1 -10.28 19.27 -6.73
C MET A 1 -9.39 18.31 -5.96
N LYS A 2 -8.28 17.87 -6.56
CA LYS A 2 -7.27 17.08 -5.83
C LYS A 2 -6.66 17.93 -4.72
N SER A 3 -6.25 17.31 -3.62
CA SER A 3 -5.53 18.01 -2.57
C SER A 3 -4.08 18.30 -3.02
N GLN A 4 -3.40 19.27 -2.38
CA GLN A 4 -1.98 19.54 -2.65
C GLN A 4 -1.09 18.29 -2.45
N ILE A 5 -1.46 17.44 -1.49
CA ILE A 5 -0.77 16.17 -1.23
C ILE A 5 -0.94 15.20 -2.41
N GLU A 6 -2.16 15.06 -2.94
CA GLU A 6 -2.41 14.16 -4.09
C GLU A 6 -1.61 14.59 -5.33
N ASP A 7 -1.61 15.89 -5.64
CA ASP A 7 -0.84 16.42 -6.78
C ASP A 7 0.66 16.20 -6.61
N TRP A 8 1.17 16.42 -5.39
CA TRP A 8 2.56 16.19 -5.05
C TRP A 8 2.97 14.71 -5.17
N VAL A 9 2.18 13.78 -4.59
CA VAL A 9 2.46 12.33 -4.70
C VAL A 9 2.40 11.88 -6.15
N GLN A 10 1.42 12.37 -6.92
CA GLN A 10 1.32 12.05 -8.34
C GLN A 10 2.54 12.53 -9.15
N SER A 11 3.06 13.72 -8.84
CA SER A 11 4.32 14.22 -9.44
C SER A 11 5.50 13.31 -9.07
N LEU A 12 5.66 12.94 -7.80
CA LEU A 12 6.73 12.05 -7.36
C LEU A 12 6.71 10.70 -8.09
N LEU A 13 5.51 10.11 -8.28
CA LEU A 13 5.37 8.84 -9.00
C LEU A 13 5.80 8.95 -10.46
N ARG A 14 5.50 10.10 -11.12
CA ARG A 14 5.96 10.35 -12.50
C ARG A 14 7.46 10.60 -12.57
N ASP A 15 7.97 11.48 -11.72
CA ASP A 15 9.38 11.91 -11.73
C ASP A 15 10.35 10.77 -11.42
N THR A 16 9.91 9.79 -10.63
CA THR A 16 10.68 8.60 -10.29
C THR A 16 10.46 7.43 -11.25
N GLY A 17 9.58 7.57 -12.24
CA GLY A 17 9.18 6.48 -13.13
C GLY A 17 8.35 5.39 -12.44
N ALA A 18 7.83 5.67 -11.25
CA ALA A 18 6.97 4.73 -10.51
C ALA A 18 5.57 4.60 -11.14
N LEU A 19 5.09 5.63 -11.82
CA LEU A 19 3.85 5.58 -12.62
C LEU A 19 4.24 5.34 -14.08
N LEU A 20 3.97 4.14 -14.55
CA LEU A 20 4.24 3.71 -15.91
C LEU A 20 2.96 3.80 -16.75
N GLU A 21 3.06 4.40 -17.91
CA GLU A 21 2.00 4.44 -18.92
C GLU A 21 2.37 3.48 -20.06
N GLY A 22 1.43 2.67 -20.53
CA GLY A 22 1.67 1.66 -21.55
C GLY A 22 0.61 0.56 -21.51
N HIS A 23 0.90 -0.57 -22.18
CA HIS A 23 0.01 -1.72 -22.22
C HIS A 23 0.59 -2.85 -21.34
N PHE A 24 0.02 -3.03 -20.16
CA PHE A 24 0.50 -3.99 -19.16
C PHE A 24 -0.45 -5.16 -18.98
N GLN A 25 0.11 -6.38 -18.82
CA GLN A 25 -0.65 -7.51 -18.32
C GLN A 25 -0.52 -7.60 -16.80
N LEU A 26 -1.64 -7.54 -16.09
CA LEU A 26 -1.70 -7.67 -14.64
C LEU A 26 -1.67 -9.15 -14.21
N SER A 27 -1.31 -9.41 -12.96
CA SER A 27 -1.32 -10.77 -12.37
C SER A 27 -2.71 -11.43 -12.39
N SER A 28 -3.78 -10.64 -12.51
CA SER A 28 -5.16 -11.11 -12.70
C SER A 28 -5.45 -11.58 -14.13
N GLY A 29 -4.50 -11.47 -15.06
CA GLY A 29 -4.68 -11.72 -16.48
C GLY A 29 -5.37 -10.58 -17.23
N ARG A 30 -5.83 -9.52 -16.54
CA ARG A 30 -6.42 -8.34 -17.18
C ARG A 30 -5.33 -7.43 -17.73
N HIS A 31 -5.66 -6.62 -18.73
CA HIS A 31 -4.79 -5.59 -19.28
C HIS A 31 -5.06 -4.23 -18.64
N SER A 32 -4.03 -3.38 -18.62
CA SER A 32 -4.11 -2.04 -18.04
C SER A 32 -3.33 -1.04 -18.88
N ALA A 33 -3.86 0.20 -18.95
CA ALA A 33 -3.18 1.32 -19.60
C ALA A 33 -2.07 1.94 -18.72
N GLY A 34 -1.92 1.47 -17.48
CA GLY A 34 -0.91 1.95 -16.56
C GLY A 34 -0.55 0.92 -15.50
N TYR A 35 0.66 1.04 -14.99
CA TYR A 35 1.16 0.23 -13.89
C TYR A 35 1.88 1.11 -12.88
N VAL A 36 1.73 0.80 -11.58
CA VAL A 36 2.44 1.52 -10.53
C VAL A 36 3.39 0.58 -9.82
N GLN A 37 4.66 1.00 -9.74
CA GLN A 37 5.72 0.32 -9.02
C GLN A 37 6.30 1.24 -7.95
N CYS A 38 5.68 1.25 -6.77
CA CYS A 38 6.09 2.13 -5.67
C CYS A 38 7.54 1.93 -5.22
N ALA A 39 8.13 0.75 -5.45
CA ALA A 39 9.53 0.52 -5.14
C ALA A 39 10.48 1.50 -5.87
N LEU A 40 10.11 1.99 -7.07
CA LEU A 40 10.88 2.99 -7.81
C LEU A 40 10.85 4.38 -7.15
N LEU A 41 9.77 4.73 -6.44
CA LEU A 41 9.71 5.90 -5.59
C LEU A 41 10.49 5.66 -4.28
N LEU A 42 10.21 4.54 -3.64
CA LEU A 42 10.72 4.23 -2.29
C LEU A 42 12.21 3.87 -2.26
N GLN A 43 12.85 3.56 -3.40
CA GLN A 43 14.30 3.40 -3.50
C GLN A 43 15.08 4.69 -3.17
N HIS A 44 14.42 5.85 -3.18
CA HIS A 44 15.00 7.14 -2.83
C HIS A 44 14.73 7.47 -1.36
N PRO A 45 15.68 7.28 -0.42
CA PRO A 45 15.40 7.36 1.03
C PRO A 45 14.81 8.69 1.47
N ARG A 46 15.22 9.82 0.85
CA ARG A 46 14.67 11.12 1.16
C ARG A 46 13.18 11.25 0.77
N LEU A 47 12.81 10.70 -0.39
CA LEU A 47 11.41 10.72 -0.84
C LEU A 47 10.56 9.73 -0.03
N ALA A 48 11.09 8.54 0.24
CA ALA A 48 10.43 7.55 1.09
C ALA A 48 10.08 8.13 2.46
N ARG A 49 11.04 8.85 3.10
CA ARG A 49 10.81 9.56 4.36
C ARG A 49 9.69 10.60 4.24
N GLN A 50 9.72 11.47 3.24
CA GLN A 50 8.70 12.51 3.07
C GLN A 50 7.30 11.93 2.86
N VAL A 51 7.19 10.85 2.09
CA VAL A 51 5.93 10.11 1.87
C VAL A 51 5.48 9.44 3.16
N GLY A 52 6.42 8.83 3.91
CA GLY A 52 6.16 8.23 5.22
C GLY A 52 5.66 9.24 6.25
N GLU A 53 6.31 10.41 6.36
CA GLU A 53 5.88 11.51 7.24
C GLU A 53 4.46 11.98 6.89
N SER A 54 4.15 12.15 5.59
CA SER A 54 2.82 12.59 5.15
C SER A 54 1.73 11.55 5.45
N LEU A 55 2.03 10.25 5.35
CA LEU A 55 1.08 9.21 5.71
C LEU A 55 0.93 9.06 7.22
N ALA A 56 2.04 9.21 7.96
CA ALA A 56 2.04 9.21 9.42
C ALA A 56 1.19 10.34 9.99
N GLU A 57 1.25 11.55 9.42
CA GLU A 57 0.40 12.68 9.82
C GLU A 57 -1.09 12.32 9.72
N LYS A 58 -1.51 11.67 8.62
CA LYS A 58 -2.89 11.21 8.44
C LYS A 58 -3.32 10.15 9.45
N LEU A 59 -2.39 9.30 9.90
CA LEU A 59 -2.67 8.19 10.83
C LEU A 59 -2.49 8.58 12.31
N SER A 60 -1.82 9.69 12.62
CA SER A 60 -1.44 10.11 13.98
C SER A 60 -2.63 10.25 14.94
N HIS A 61 -3.77 10.71 14.43
CA HIS A 61 -4.98 10.89 15.23
C HIS A 61 -5.54 9.56 15.81
N LEU A 62 -5.16 8.41 15.23
CA LEU A 62 -5.51 7.08 15.74
C LEU A 62 -4.66 6.68 16.95
N SER A 63 -3.55 7.38 17.22
CA SER A 63 -2.60 7.10 18.30
C SER A 63 -2.11 5.64 18.28
N PRO A 64 -1.51 5.15 17.18
CA PRO A 64 -0.98 3.79 17.10
C PRO A 64 0.20 3.57 18.04
N GLU A 65 0.33 2.33 18.54
CA GLU A 65 1.46 1.87 19.36
C GLU A 65 2.49 1.11 18.52
N SER A 66 2.09 0.64 17.34
CA SER A 66 3.00 0.08 16.34
C SER A 66 2.44 0.13 14.93
N VAL A 67 3.34 -0.06 13.98
CA VAL A 67 3.02 -0.22 12.55
C VAL A 67 3.32 -1.65 12.13
N LEU A 68 2.39 -2.27 11.43
CA LEU A 68 2.54 -3.57 10.79
C LEU A 68 2.43 -3.43 9.28
N ALA A 69 3.25 -4.12 8.52
CA ALA A 69 3.15 -4.14 7.06
C ALA A 69 3.25 -5.56 6.49
N PRO A 70 2.55 -5.88 5.42
CA PRO A 70 2.82 -7.11 4.66
C PRO A 70 4.10 -6.95 3.83
N ALA A 71 4.99 -7.92 3.89
CA ALA A 71 6.15 -7.95 3.00
C ALA A 71 5.70 -8.40 1.59
N LEU A 72 6.35 -7.86 0.52
CA LEU A 72 7.51 -6.97 0.50
C LEU A 72 7.13 -5.49 0.30
N GLY A 73 6.04 -5.18 -0.39
CA GLY A 73 5.66 -3.82 -0.82
C GLY A 73 5.58 -2.84 0.34
N GLY A 74 4.95 -3.27 1.44
CA GLY A 74 4.75 -2.44 2.62
C GLY A 74 6.00 -2.17 3.47
N LEU A 75 7.13 -2.86 3.24
CA LEU A 75 8.29 -2.79 4.15
C LEU A 75 8.86 -1.37 4.27
N LEU A 76 9.16 -0.73 3.16
CA LEU A 76 9.81 0.59 3.18
C LEU A 76 8.86 1.66 3.69
N ILE A 77 7.65 1.73 3.17
CA ILE A 77 6.69 2.73 3.62
C ILE A 77 6.25 2.49 5.07
N GLY A 78 6.06 1.24 5.48
CA GLY A 78 5.73 0.91 6.87
C GLY A 78 6.81 1.31 7.84
N HIS A 79 8.09 1.10 7.48
CA HIS A 79 9.23 1.55 8.28
C HIS A 79 9.28 3.09 8.41
N GLU A 80 9.10 3.81 7.30
CA GLU A 80 9.14 5.28 7.33
C GLU A 80 7.96 5.88 8.12
N VAL A 81 6.77 5.28 8.02
CA VAL A 81 5.61 5.67 8.82
C VAL A 81 5.87 5.42 10.31
N ALA A 82 6.41 4.25 10.67
CA ALA A 82 6.75 3.94 12.05
C ALA A 82 7.81 4.88 12.62
N ALA A 83 8.84 5.20 11.82
CA ALA A 83 9.87 6.17 12.20
C ALA A 83 9.29 7.57 12.45
N ALA A 84 8.35 8.02 11.61
CA ALA A 84 7.70 9.32 11.77
C ALA A 84 6.74 9.38 12.98
N LEU A 85 6.13 8.25 13.35
CA LEU A 85 5.26 8.12 14.53
C LEU A 85 6.03 7.81 15.82
N ASP A 86 7.33 7.53 15.73
CA ASP A 86 8.20 7.09 16.84
C ASP A 86 7.66 5.82 17.55
N VAL A 87 7.25 4.82 16.76
CA VAL A 87 6.71 3.55 17.25
C VAL A 87 7.41 2.36 16.62
N PRO A 88 7.37 1.16 17.24
CA PRO A 88 7.93 -0.06 16.65
C PRO A 88 7.34 -0.39 15.28
N PHE A 89 8.19 -0.91 14.39
CA PHE A 89 7.81 -1.45 13.09
C PHE A 89 7.94 -2.97 13.07
N ARG A 90 6.92 -3.65 12.57
CA ARG A 90 6.92 -5.10 12.34
C ARG A 90 6.33 -5.41 10.98
N PHE A 91 6.61 -6.61 10.47
CA PHE A 91 6.05 -7.04 9.19
C PHE A 91 5.69 -8.52 9.20
N THR A 92 4.70 -8.85 8.38
CA THR A 92 4.35 -10.25 8.06
C THR A 92 5.04 -10.68 6.78
N GLU A 93 5.38 -11.96 6.69
CA GLU A 93 5.97 -12.59 5.51
C GLU A 93 5.03 -13.67 4.96
N ARG A 94 5.05 -13.86 3.64
CA ARG A 94 4.31 -14.94 3.00
C ARG A 94 4.89 -16.29 3.41
N VAL A 95 4.03 -17.18 3.93
CA VAL A 95 4.38 -18.56 4.29
C VAL A 95 3.30 -19.49 3.73
N GLY A 96 3.63 -20.22 2.69
CA GLY A 96 2.63 -20.97 1.93
C GLY A 96 1.56 -20.03 1.36
N GLU A 97 0.29 -20.30 1.65
CA GLU A 97 -0.83 -19.50 1.15
C GLU A 97 -1.19 -18.32 2.06
N GLY A 98 -0.64 -18.22 3.27
CA GLY A 98 -0.96 -17.19 4.26
C GLY A 98 0.18 -16.24 4.57
N MET A 99 -0.04 -15.38 5.57
CA MET A 99 0.94 -14.49 6.16
C MET A 99 1.30 -14.95 7.57
N ALA A 100 2.52 -14.65 8.03
CA ALA A 100 2.94 -14.93 9.41
C ALA A 100 3.90 -13.86 9.94
N LEU A 101 3.81 -13.54 11.22
CA LEU A 101 4.86 -12.86 11.97
C LEU A 101 6.01 -13.85 12.21
N ARG A 102 7.23 -13.45 11.82
CA ARG A 102 8.44 -14.25 11.96
C ARG A 102 9.55 -13.43 12.59
N ARG A 103 10.79 -13.94 12.57
CA ARG A 103 12.00 -13.22 13.01
C ARG A 103 12.00 -12.80 14.48
N GLY A 104 11.18 -13.46 15.31
CA GLY A 104 11.02 -13.09 16.72
C GLY A 104 10.10 -11.90 16.95
N PHE A 105 9.38 -11.42 15.93
CA PHE A 105 8.35 -10.43 16.11
C PHE A 105 7.14 -11.01 16.85
N ASP A 106 6.61 -10.23 17.77
CA ASP A 106 5.35 -10.50 18.45
C ASP A 106 4.57 -9.21 18.69
N LEU A 107 3.31 -9.32 19.04
CA LEU A 107 2.40 -8.21 19.33
C LEU A 107 1.75 -8.45 20.70
N ASP A 108 1.67 -7.41 21.50
CA ASP A 108 1.03 -7.50 22.81
C ASP A 108 -0.50 -7.55 22.68
N SER A 109 -1.13 -8.25 23.62
CA SER A 109 -2.59 -8.27 23.66
C SER A 109 -3.15 -6.87 23.93
N GLY A 110 -4.03 -6.41 23.06
CA GLY A 110 -4.63 -5.07 23.10
C GLY A 110 -3.77 -3.98 22.46
N GLU A 111 -2.54 -4.28 21.99
CA GLU A 111 -1.68 -3.32 21.30
C GLU A 111 -2.40 -2.68 20.10
N ARG A 112 -2.39 -1.35 20.03
CA ARG A 112 -3.05 -0.60 18.94
C ARG A 112 -2.15 -0.56 17.70
N VAL A 113 -2.55 -1.28 16.66
CA VAL A 113 -1.78 -1.48 15.43
C VAL A 113 -2.44 -0.78 14.25
N VAL A 114 -1.68 -0.03 13.45
CA VAL A 114 -2.05 0.38 12.10
C VAL A 114 -1.35 -0.50 11.09
N VAL A 115 -2.05 -0.89 10.02
CA VAL A 115 -1.47 -1.68 8.92
C VAL A 115 -1.18 -0.76 7.74
N VAL A 116 0.05 -0.81 7.21
CA VAL A 116 0.53 0.08 6.14
C VAL A 116 1.00 -0.73 4.94
N GLU A 117 0.59 -0.32 3.75
CA GLU A 117 0.97 -0.94 2.47
C GLU A 117 1.39 0.16 1.47
N ASP A 118 2.08 -0.20 0.41
CA ASP A 118 2.40 0.74 -0.67
C ASP A 118 1.19 0.99 -1.59
N VAL A 119 0.52 -0.07 -2.05
CA VAL A 119 -0.66 0.00 -2.94
C VAL A 119 -1.76 -0.94 -2.44
N VAL A 120 -2.93 -0.39 -2.21
CA VAL A 120 -4.12 -1.19 -1.89
C VAL A 120 -5.02 -1.30 -3.12
N THR A 121 -5.25 -2.53 -3.58
CA THR A 121 -6.23 -2.87 -4.63
C THR A 121 -7.44 -3.56 -4.01
N THR A 122 -7.36 -4.85 -3.73
CA THR A 122 -8.39 -5.61 -3.02
C THR A 122 -8.23 -5.57 -1.50
N GLY A 123 -7.08 -5.09 -1.02
CA GLY A 123 -6.72 -5.11 0.40
C GLY A 123 -6.34 -6.48 0.96
N ARG A 124 -6.23 -7.52 0.12
CA ARG A 124 -6.00 -8.90 0.57
C ARG A 124 -4.78 -9.04 1.47
N SER A 125 -3.61 -8.51 1.08
CA SER A 125 -2.37 -8.61 1.87
C SER A 125 -2.51 -7.93 3.24
N CYS A 126 -3.14 -6.74 3.27
CA CYS A 126 -3.42 -6.05 4.52
C CYS A 126 -4.39 -6.84 5.40
N LEU A 127 -5.46 -7.40 4.85
CA LEU A 127 -6.42 -8.21 5.61
C LEU A 127 -5.77 -9.48 6.20
N GLU A 128 -4.90 -10.13 5.45
CA GLU A 128 -4.12 -11.27 5.94
C GLU A 128 -3.17 -10.84 7.08
N ALA A 129 -2.50 -9.68 6.96
CA ALA A 129 -1.65 -9.14 8.03
C ALA A 129 -2.46 -8.74 9.27
N MET A 130 -3.65 -8.15 9.08
CA MET A 130 -4.59 -7.82 10.16
C MET A 130 -5.04 -9.09 10.92
N SER A 131 -5.38 -10.17 10.19
CA SER A 131 -5.76 -11.45 10.79
C SER A 131 -4.65 -11.99 11.69
N VAL A 132 -3.40 -11.99 11.20
CA VAL A 132 -2.22 -12.42 11.99
C VAL A 132 -2.07 -11.60 13.27
N ALA A 133 -2.25 -10.28 13.21
CA ALA A 133 -2.17 -9.42 14.38
C ALA A 133 -3.32 -9.69 15.37
N GLN A 134 -4.54 -9.85 14.88
CA GLN A 134 -5.72 -10.17 15.70
C GLN A 134 -5.60 -11.53 16.39
N GLU A 135 -5.01 -12.53 15.74
CA GLU A 135 -4.72 -13.84 16.32
C GLU A 135 -3.72 -13.76 17.50
N ARG A 136 -2.88 -12.69 17.54
CA ARG A 136 -1.99 -12.37 18.68
C ARG A 136 -2.67 -11.50 19.74
N GLY A 137 -3.94 -11.17 19.55
CA GLY A 137 -4.73 -10.35 20.47
C GLY A 137 -4.53 -8.84 20.28
N ALA A 138 -3.79 -8.41 19.25
CA ALA A 138 -3.64 -6.99 18.94
C ALA A 138 -4.95 -6.40 18.39
N ARG A 139 -5.10 -5.08 18.55
CA ARG A 139 -6.25 -4.32 18.10
C ARG A 139 -5.89 -3.53 16.85
N ILE A 140 -6.46 -3.88 15.71
CA ILE A 140 -6.32 -3.09 14.48
C ILE A 140 -7.18 -1.84 14.61
N ILE A 141 -6.54 -0.68 14.54
CA ILE A 141 -7.20 0.63 14.70
C ILE A 141 -7.28 1.44 13.41
N GLY A 142 -6.57 1.03 12.37
CA GLY A 142 -6.61 1.67 11.07
C GLY A 142 -5.70 1.02 10.05
N ALA A 143 -5.79 1.51 8.83
CA ALA A 143 -4.91 1.15 7.73
C ALA A 143 -4.45 2.40 6.96
N GLY A 144 -3.31 2.30 6.29
CA GLY A 144 -2.79 3.37 5.45
C GLY A 144 -2.09 2.86 4.19
N SER A 145 -2.09 3.66 3.12
CA SER A 145 -1.30 3.35 1.92
C SER A 145 -0.82 4.63 1.19
N ILE A 146 0.21 4.47 0.36
CA ILE A 146 0.57 5.53 -0.59
C ILE A 146 -0.55 5.67 -1.62
N LEU A 147 -0.97 4.53 -2.20
CA LEU A 147 -1.98 4.50 -3.26
C LEU A 147 -3.20 3.68 -2.86
N ASP A 148 -4.36 4.31 -3.06
CA ASP A 148 -5.66 3.65 -3.06
C ASP A 148 -6.12 3.37 -4.50
N ARG A 149 -6.28 2.09 -4.83
CA ARG A 149 -6.83 1.60 -6.09
C ARG A 149 -8.10 0.77 -5.88
N THR A 150 -8.76 0.94 -4.75
CA THR A 150 -10.00 0.21 -4.41
C THR A 150 -11.24 0.73 -5.14
N GLY A 151 -11.11 1.89 -5.81
CA GLY A 151 -12.26 2.57 -6.39
C GLY A 151 -13.15 3.27 -5.36
N GLY A 152 -12.59 3.61 -4.19
CA GLY A 152 -13.30 4.29 -3.10
C GLY A 152 -14.00 3.35 -2.12
N VAL A 153 -13.79 2.03 -2.25
CA VAL A 153 -14.33 1.05 -1.31
C VAL A 153 -13.29 0.75 -0.23
N ASN A 154 -13.60 1.07 1.02
CA ASN A 154 -12.74 0.68 2.15
C ASN A 154 -12.97 -0.81 2.48
N PRO A 155 -11.96 -1.71 2.25
CA PRO A 155 -12.14 -3.14 2.46
C PRO A 155 -11.89 -3.60 3.90
N PHE A 156 -11.44 -2.70 4.81
CA PHE A 156 -10.82 -3.10 6.07
C PHE A 156 -11.76 -3.09 7.29
N GLY A 157 -12.91 -2.42 7.22
CA GLY A 157 -13.82 -2.28 8.36
C GLY A 157 -13.28 -1.39 9.51
N VAL A 158 -12.11 -0.76 9.31
CA VAL A 158 -11.48 0.25 10.18
C VAL A 158 -11.18 1.51 9.36
N PRO A 159 -10.87 2.67 9.98
CA PRO A 159 -10.43 3.85 9.25
C PRO A 159 -9.29 3.53 8.27
N TYR A 160 -9.40 4.03 7.05
CA TYR A 160 -8.39 3.85 6.01
C TYR A 160 -8.01 5.19 5.40
N GLU A 161 -6.73 5.49 5.39
CA GLU A 161 -6.14 6.71 4.85
C GLU A 161 -5.21 6.38 3.70
N SER A 162 -5.28 7.16 2.62
CA SER A 162 -4.32 7.10 1.52
C SER A 162 -3.80 8.48 1.17
N LEU A 163 -2.61 8.52 0.55
CA LEU A 163 -2.05 9.77 0.05
C LEU A 163 -2.59 10.14 -1.32
N LEU A 164 -2.90 9.14 -2.15
CA LEU A 164 -3.43 9.34 -3.49
C LEU A 164 -4.41 8.22 -3.85
N ALA A 165 -5.62 8.59 -4.24
CA ALA A 165 -6.55 7.69 -4.91
C ALA A 165 -6.30 7.72 -6.42
N LEU A 166 -5.98 6.57 -7.02
CA LEU A 166 -5.67 6.44 -8.44
C LEU A 166 -6.51 5.34 -9.08
N SER A 167 -7.42 5.72 -9.95
CA SER A 167 -8.10 4.77 -10.82
C SER A 167 -7.25 4.53 -12.05
N VAL A 168 -6.90 3.28 -12.30
CA VAL A 168 -6.25 2.85 -13.53
C VAL A 168 -7.18 1.88 -14.23
N ASP A 169 -7.56 2.22 -15.46
CA ASP A 169 -8.47 1.39 -16.23
C ASP A 169 -7.89 0.01 -16.48
N THR A 170 -8.72 -1.01 -16.28
CA THR A 170 -8.35 -2.41 -16.56
C THR A 170 -9.38 -3.05 -17.46
N TYR A 171 -8.92 -3.84 -18.42
CA TYR A 171 -9.74 -4.42 -19.48
C TYR A 171 -9.60 -5.94 -19.48
N PRO A 172 -10.68 -6.70 -19.76
CA PRO A 172 -10.53 -8.09 -20.21
C PRO A 172 -9.71 -8.14 -21.49
N VAL A 173 -8.92 -9.21 -21.70
CA VAL A 173 -8.05 -9.35 -22.87
C VAL A 173 -8.85 -9.23 -24.17
N GLU A 174 -10.04 -9.85 -24.19
CA GLU A 174 -10.92 -9.93 -25.37
C GLU A 174 -11.50 -8.57 -25.80
N THR A 175 -11.56 -7.61 -24.86
CA THR A 175 -12.14 -6.28 -25.10
C THR A 175 -11.16 -5.16 -24.84
N CYS A 176 -9.86 -5.48 -24.76
CA CYS A 176 -8.83 -4.49 -24.49
C CYS A 176 -8.64 -3.52 -25.68
N PRO A 177 -8.86 -2.22 -25.49
CA PRO A 177 -8.69 -1.24 -26.56
C PRO A 177 -7.23 -1.10 -27.01
N LEU A 178 -6.27 -1.37 -26.11
CA LEU A 178 -4.84 -1.33 -26.43
C LEU A 178 -4.44 -2.51 -27.32
N CYS A 179 -4.99 -3.71 -27.08
CA CYS A 179 -4.84 -4.86 -27.98
C CYS A 179 -5.42 -4.53 -29.37
N ALA A 180 -6.59 -3.90 -29.42
CA ALA A 180 -7.24 -3.53 -30.69
C ALA A 180 -6.43 -2.47 -31.45
N ALA A 181 -5.70 -1.62 -30.75
CA ALA A 181 -4.78 -0.63 -31.34
C ALA A 181 -3.45 -1.23 -31.78
N GLY A 182 -3.16 -2.48 -31.42
CA GLY A 182 -1.89 -3.14 -31.71
C GLY A 182 -0.72 -2.74 -30.81
N ASP A 183 -1.03 -2.10 -29.67
CA ASP A 183 0.01 -1.73 -28.70
C ASP A 183 0.65 -2.99 -28.10
N PRO A 184 1.98 -3.10 -28.05
CA PRO A 184 2.64 -4.27 -27.47
C PRO A 184 2.39 -4.37 -25.97
N VAL A 185 2.14 -5.58 -25.49
CA VAL A 185 2.00 -5.87 -24.05
C VAL A 185 3.40 -5.97 -23.42
N VAL A 186 3.58 -5.28 -22.29
CA VAL A 186 4.82 -5.29 -21.49
C VAL A 186 4.64 -6.17 -20.25
#